data_2f34bebd95baf20c9249c3db7e4b5152
#
_entry.id   2f34bebd95baf20c9249c3db7e4b5152
#
_cell.length_a   1.000
_cell.length_b   1.000
_cell.length_c   1.000
_cell.angle_alpha   90.00
_cell.angle_beta   90.00
_cell.angle_gamma   90.00
#
_symmetry.space_group_name_H-M   'P 1'
#
loop_
_entity.id
_entity.type
_entity.pdbx_description
1 polymer ?
#
loop_
_entity_poly.entity_id
_entity_poly.type
_entity_poly.pdbx_seq_one_letter_code
_entity_poly.pdbx_strand_id
1 'polypeptide(L)'
;MQTFSVHGIAASSGIAIGKVQLVSNALQEVEHYKIKKSGLDSEINRLSKAILIVKNDLSNIKKDIKKKSSDDFSSFIDIHLMMLEDKNFSFYPQEIIKLELCNAEWAIKTQLDLVISKFDAIDDP
;
A
#
# COMPACT_ATOMS: atom_id res chain seq x y z
N MET A 1 5.97 10.91 37.46
CA MET A 1 6.42 10.35 36.19
C MET A 1 6.24 8.84 36.27
N GLN A 2 5.35 8.25 35.52
CA GLN A 2 5.19 6.79 35.51
C GLN A 2 6.24 6.19 34.59
N THR A 3 7.13 5.39 35.13
CA THR A 3 8.07 4.57 34.35
C THR A 3 7.44 3.20 34.12
N PHE A 4 7.49 2.73 32.88
CA PHE A 4 7.08 1.37 32.53
C PHE A 4 8.21 0.69 31.75
N SER A 5 8.28 -0.61 31.84
CA SER A 5 9.24 -1.43 31.11
C SER A 5 8.48 -2.46 30.30
N VAL A 6 8.90 -2.64 29.06
CA VAL A 6 8.34 -3.66 28.16
C VAL A 6 9.46 -4.52 27.59
N HIS A 7 9.18 -5.78 27.37
CA HIS A 7 10.08 -6.70 26.69
C HIS A 7 9.75 -6.72 25.22
N GLY A 8 10.77 -6.61 24.37
CA GLY A 8 10.65 -6.62 22.92
C GLY A 8 11.58 -7.65 22.28
N ILE A 9 11.41 -7.82 20.97
CA ILE A 9 12.30 -8.66 20.17
C ILE A 9 13.33 -7.74 19.52
N ALA A 10 14.61 -8.07 19.63
CA ALA A 10 15.68 -7.30 19.00
C ALA A 10 15.60 -7.45 17.46
N ALA A 11 15.32 -6.34 16.77
CA ALA A 11 15.27 -6.28 15.32
C ALA A 11 16.61 -5.89 14.68
N SER A 12 17.49 -5.26 15.43
CA SER A 12 18.85 -4.89 15.02
C SER A 12 19.81 -4.87 16.20
N SER A 13 21.10 -4.96 15.95
CA SER A 13 22.13 -4.84 16.99
C SER A 13 22.38 -3.37 17.33
N GLY A 14 22.73 -3.09 18.59
CA GLY A 14 23.11 -1.77 19.08
C GLY A 14 22.17 -1.21 20.15
N ILE A 15 22.49 -0.01 20.60
CA ILE A 15 21.72 0.74 21.60
C ILE A 15 21.39 2.09 21.00
N ALA A 16 20.12 2.50 21.08
CA ALA A 16 19.68 3.82 20.66
C ALA A 16 18.82 4.47 21.76
N ILE A 17 18.94 5.77 21.91
CA ILE A 17 18.11 6.58 22.80
C ILE A 17 17.38 7.61 21.94
N GLY A 18 16.07 7.64 22.04
CA GLY A 18 15.26 8.55 21.23
C GLY A 18 13.78 8.54 21.61
N LYS A 19 12.98 9.24 20.83
CA LYS A 19 11.52 9.20 20.95
C LYS A 19 10.99 7.93 20.27
N VAL A 20 10.16 7.19 20.99
CA VAL A 20 9.47 6.01 20.44
C VAL A 20 8.43 6.47 19.43
N GLN A 21 8.48 5.90 18.22
CA GLN A 21 7.40 5.99 17.24
C GLN A 21 6.67 4.64 17.23
N LEU A 22 5.39 4.67 17.57
CA LEU A 22 4.57 3.48 17.51
C LEU A 22 4.12 3.25 16.06
N VAL A 23 4.56 2.14 15.47
CA VAL A 23 4.09 1.66 14.18
C VAL A 23 3.10 0.53 14.45
N SER A 24 1.83 0.78 14.19
CA SER A 24 0.79 -0.24 14.31
C SER A 24 0.62 -0.93 12.97
N ASN A 25 0.71 -2.26 12.95
CA ASN A 25 0.31 -3.10 11.82
C ASN A 25 -1.21 -3.37 11.82
N ALA A 26 -1.98 -2.66 12.68
CA ALA A 26 -3.42 -2.73 12.58
C ALA A 26 -3.81 -2.34 11.16
N LEU A 27 -4.40 -3.28 10.44
CA LEU A 27 -5.07 -3.02 9.17
C LEU A 27 -5.97 -1.81 9.42
N GLN A 28 -5.67 -0.68 8.77
CA GLN A 28 -6.56 0.47 8.85
C GLN A 28 -7.94 -0.02 8.42
N GLU A 29 -8.91 0.13 9.31
CA GLU A 29 -10.30 -0.13 8.93
C GLU A 29 -10.61 0.80 7.75
N VAL A 30 -10.80 0.19 6.59
CA VAL A 30 -11.14 0.92 5.38
C VAL A 30 -12.63 1.18 5.41
N GLU A 31 -13.01 2.45 5.46
CA GLU A 31 -14.42 2.83 5.40
C GLU A 31 -15.05 2.32 4.09
N HIS A 32 -16.27 1.80 4.21
CA HIS A 32 -17.08 1.42 3.08
C HIS A 32 -18.29 2.35 2.97
N TYR A 33 -18.37 3.11 1.90
CA TYR A 33 -19.54 3.92 1.59
C TYR A 33 -19.92 3.82 0.11
N LYS A 34 -21.19 3.99 -0.16
CA LYS A 34 -21.73 3.99 -1.53
C LYS A 34 -21.63 5.37 -2.14
N ILE A 35 -21.26 5.41 -3.42
CA ILE A 35 -21.22 6.63 -4.22
C ILE A 35 -22.43 6.69 -5.15
N LYS A 36 -22.82 7.91 -5.54
CA LYS A 36 -23.87 8.10 -6.56
C LYS A 36 -23.29 7.82 -7.94
N LYS A 37 -24.14 7.35 -8.88
CA LYS A 37 -23.72 7.14 -10.28
C LYS A 37 -23.10 8.40 -10.90
N SER A 38 -23.59 9.58 -10.54
CA SER A 38 -23.01 10.86 -11.01
C SER A 38 -21.60 11.15 -10.49
N GLY A 39 -21.18 10.47 -9.42
CA GLY A 39 -19.84 10.60 -8.84
C GLY A 39 -18.84 9.54 -9.34
N LEU A 40 -19.28 8.62 -10.18
CA LEU A 40 -18.48 7.47 -10.62
C LEU A 40 -17.16 7.88 -11.28
N ASP A 41 -17.24 8.74 -12.28
CA ASP A 41 -16.05 9.20 -13.01
C ASP A 41 -15.09 9.98 -12.11
N SER A 42 -15.64 10.75 -11.18
CA SER A 42 -14.84 11.47 -10.18
C SER A 42 -14.07 10.53 -9.28
N GLU A 43 -14.70 9.44 -8.83
CA GLU A 43 -14.07 8.45 -7.96
C GLU A 43 -12.99 7.63 -8.68
N ILE A 44 -13.25 7.22 -9.92
CA ILE A 44 -12.26 6.54 -10.76
C ILE A 44 -11.06 7.46 -11.03
N ASN A 45 -11.31 8.74 -11.32
CA ASN A 45 -10.24 9.72 -11.51
C ASN A 45 -9.43 9.95 -10.23
N ARG A 46 -10.10 9.94 -9.06
CA ARG A 46 -9.43 10.06 -7.75
C ARG A 46 -8.48 8.89 -7.53
N LEU A 47 -8.93 7.66 -7.78
CA LEU A 47 -8.08 6.47 -7.70
C LEU A 47 -6.87 6.56 -8.65
N SER A 48 -7.12 6.89 -9.91
CA SER A 48 -6.07 6.98 -10.93
C SER A 48 -5.02 8.04 -10.58
N LYS A 49 -5.44 9.20 -10.08
CA LYS A 49 -4.54 10.25 -9.61
C LYS A 49 -3.72 9.80 -8.40
N ALA A 50 -4.32 9.10 -7.44
CA ALA A 50 -3.59 8.59 -6.27
C ALA A 50 -2.49 7.60 -6.70
N ILE A 51 -2.79 6.67 -7.60
CA ILE A 51 -1.81 5.74 -8.17
C ILE A 51 -0.67 6.50 -8.86
N LEU A 52 -0.98 7.52 -9.64
CA LEU A 52 0.02 8.32 -10.34
C LEU A 52 0.93 9.08 -9.37
N ILE A 53 0.39 9.64 -8.29
CA ILE A 53 1.17 10.32 -7.24
C ILE A 53 2.15 9.33 -6.63
N VAL A 54 1.69 8.16 -6.20
CA VAL A 54 2.56 7.13 -5.60
C VAL A 54 3.65 6.68 -6.58
N LYS A 55 3.33 6.48 -7.87
CA LYS A 55 4.35 6.15 -8.88
C LYS A 55 5.41 7.24 -9.00
N ASN A 56 5.02 8.50 -9.00
CA ASN A 56 5.95 9.63 -9.07
C ASN A 56 6.84 9.69 -7.82
N ASP A 57 6.25 9.50 -6.63
CA ASP A 57 6.99 9.51 -5.37
C ASP A 57 8.01 8.37 -5.33
N LEU A 58 7.64 7.15 -5.69
CA LEU A 58 8.54 6.00 -5.78
C LEU A 58 9.66 6.25 -6.80
N SER A 59 9.34 6.85 -7.95
CA SER A 59 10.33 7.19 -8.97
C SER A 59 11.34 8.23 -8.48
N ASN A 60 10.90 9.20 -7.68
CA ASN A 60 11.77 10.20 -7.08
C ASN A 60 12.66 9.58 -6.00
N ILE A 61 12.08 8.75 -5.12
CA ILE A 61 12.84 7.98 -4.13
C ILE A 61 13.92 7.13 -4.81
N LYS A 62 13.57 6.45 -5.91
CA LYS A 62 14.53 5.66 -6.69
C LYS A 62 15.70 6.49 -7.20
N LYS A 63 15.45 7.70 -7.72
CA LYS A 63 16.50 8.61 -8.18
C LYS A 63 17.44 9.04 -7.05
N ASP A 64 16.88 9.29 -5.87
CA ASP A 64 17.66 9.73 -4.71
C ASP A 64 18.49 8.59 -4.12
N ILE A 65 17.97 7.39 -4.11
CA ILE A 65 18.69 6.18 -3.68
C ILE A 65 19.86 5.90 -4.61
N LYS A 66 19.67 5.93 -5.93
CA LYS A 66 20.75 5.73 -6.91
C LYS A 66 21.93 6.68 -6.74
N LYS A 67 21.71 7.85 -6.15
CA LYS A 67 22.78 8.81 -5.85
C LYS A 67 23.57 8.47 -4.59
N LYS A 68 23.00 7.66 -3.68
CA LYS A 68 23.50 7.50 -2.31
C LYS A 68 23.84 6.05 -1.92
N SER A 69 23.34 5.03 -2.62
CA SER A 69 23.38 3.63 -2.18
C SER A 69 23.50 2.63 -3.32
N SER A 70 23.71 1.35 -2.96
CA SER A 70 23.83 0.22 -3.88
C SER A 70 22.59 -0.05 -4.72
N ASP A 71 22.77 -0.74 -5.84
CA ASP A 71 21.73 -1.11 -6.82
C ASP A 71 20.60 -1.98 -6.24
N ASP A 72 20.83 -2.70 -5.16
CA ASP A 72 19.85 -3.62 -4.54
C ASP A 72 18.57 -2.90 -4.08
N PHE A 73 18.71 -1.72 -3.46
CA PHE A 73 17.55 -0.92 -3.02
C PHE A 73 16.73 -0.37 -4.20
N SER A 74 17.39 -0.07 -5.31
CA SER A 74 16.75 0.40 -6.53
C SER A 74 15.82 -0.66 -7.11
N SER A 75 16.27 -1.93 -7.11
CA SER A 75 15.50 -3.08 -7.61
C SER A 75 14.23 -3.32 -6.80
N PHE A 76 14.28 -3.09 -5.47
CA PHE A 76 13.10 -3.19 -4.62
C PHE A 76 12.01 -2.16 -4.99
N ILE A 77 12.40 -0.93 -5.31
CA ILE A 77 11.45 0.09 -5.79
C ILE A 77 10.86 -0.29 -7.15
N ASP A 78 11.64 -0.94 -8.03
CA ASP A 78 11.15 -1.38 -9.33
C ASP A 78 10.03 -2.39 -9.23
N ILE A 79 10.12 -3.32 -8.28
CA ILE A 79 9.05 -4.29 -8.01
C ILE A 79 7.76 -3.56 -7.62
N HIS A 80 7.84 -2.55 -6.74
CA HIS A 80 6.66 -1.78 -6.34
C HIS A 80 6.05 -0.98 -7.51
N LEU A 81 6.89 -0.41 -8.37
CA LEU A 81 6.42 0.28 -9.58
C LEU A 81 5.71 -0.69 -10.54
N MET A 82 6.26 -1.90 -10.73
CA MET A 82 5.62 -2.95 -11.54
C MET A 82 4.27 -3.37 -10.94
N MET A 83 4.20 -3.53 -9.61
CA MET A 83 2.93 -3.86 -8.94
C MET A 83 1.86 -2.79 -9.19
N LEU A 84 2.21 -1.51 -9.13
CA LEU A 84 1.26 -0.42 -9.41
C LEU A 84 0.82 -0.36 -10.88
N GLU A 85 1.54 -1.00 -11.81
CA GLU A 85 1.17 -1.12 -13.22
C GLU A 85 0.31 -2.35 -13.51
N ASP A 86 0.33 -3.31 -12.60
CA ASP A 86 -0.46 -4.51 -12.73
C ASP A 86 -1.97 -4.21 -12.71
N LYS A 87 -2.75 -5.01 -13.44
CA LYS A 87 -4.21 -4.87 -13.53
C LYS A 87 -4.90 -5.01 -12.19
N ASN A 88 -4.32 -5.75 -11.25
CA ASN A 88 -4.85 -5.92 -9.91
C ASN A 88 -4.93 -4.60 -9.13
N PHE A 89 -4.07 -3.64 -9.43
CA PHE A 89 -4.06 -2.33 -8.79
C PHE A 89 -4.61 -1.22 -9.68
N SER A 90 -4.43 -1.33 -11.00
CA SER A 90 -4.78 -0.27 -11.94
C SER A 90 -6.18 -0.42 -12.54
N PHE A 91 -6.63 -1.63 -12.86
CA PHE A 91 -7.85 -1.89 -13.63
C PHE A 91 -8.98 -2.49 -12.79
N TYR A 92 -8.75 -3.60 -12.11
CA TYR A 92 -9.82 -4.30 -11.38
C TYR A 92 -10.48 -3.48 -10.28
N PRO A 93 -9.78 -2.65 -9.50
CA PRO A 93 -10.44 -1.77 -8.55
C PRO A 93 -11.41 -0.78 -9.22
N GLN A 94 -11.10 -0.28 -10.42
CA GLN A 94 -12.01 0.60 -11.17
C GLN A 94 -13.29 -0.14 -11.59
N GLU A 95 -13.18 -1.41 -11.99
CA GLU A 95 -14.33 -2.24 -12.31
C GLU A 95 -15.21 -2.49 -11.06
N ILE A 96 -14.60 -2.73 -9.90
CA ILE A 96 -15.33 -2.85 -8.64
C ILE A 96 -16.08 -1.55 -8.31
N ILE A 97 -15.44 -0.38 -8.46
CA ILE A 97 -16.10 0.92 -8.27
C ILE A 97 -17.34 1.04 -9.19
N LYS A 98 -17.22 0.64 -10.46
CA LYS A 98 -18.32 0.71 -11.43
C LYS A 98 -19.48 -0.23 -11.09
N LEU A 99 -19.15 -1.45 -10.69
CA LEU A 99 -20.14 -2.49 -10.41
C LEU A 99 -20.85 -2.27 -9.08
N GLU A 100 -20.08 -1.92 -8.05
CA GLU A 100 -20.59 -1.84 -6.69
C GLU A 100 -20.97 -0.42 -6.26
N LEU A 101 -20.61 0.60 -7.03
CA LEU A 101 -20.77 2.01 -6.67
C LEU A 101 -20.22 2.30 -5.26
N CYS A 102 -19.01 1.84 -5.00
CA CYS A 102 -18.30 2.03 -3.73
C CYS A 102 -17.11 2.98 -3.88
N ASN A 103 -16.59 3.44 -2.75
CA ASN A 103 -15.39 4.27 -2.71
C ASN A 103 -14.12 3.50 -3.14
N ALA A 104 -13.13 4.23 -3.61
CA ALA A 104 -11.91 3.68 -4.18
C ALA A 104 -11.10 2.85 -3.17
N GLU A 105 -11.04 3.27 -1.91
CA GLU A 105 -10.33 2.55 -0.84
C GLU A 105 -10.95 1.16 -0.62
N TRP A 106 -12.27 1.08 -0.61
CA TRP A 106 -12.97 -0.20 -0.48
C TRP A 106 -12.72 -1.10 -1.68
N ALA A 107 -12.74 -0.54 -2.88
CA ALA A 107 -12.47 -1.29 -4.11
C ALA A 107 -11.04 -1.87 -4.12
N ILE A 108 -10.03 -1.09 -3.70
CA ILE A 108 -8.65 -1.58 -3.57
C ILE A 108 -8.58 -2.69 -2.52
N LYS A 109 -9.19 -2.49 -1.34
CA LYS A 109 -9.22 -3.50 -0.28
C LYS A 109 -9.84 -4.80 -0.77
N THR A 110 -11.00 -4.73 -1.42
CA THR A 110 -11.70 -5.90 -1.96
C THR A 110 -10.83 -6.65 -2.97
N GLN A 111 -10.17 -5.94 -3.87
CA GLN A 111 -9.26 -6.55 -4.83
C GLN A 111 -8.03 -7.16 -4.17
N LEU A 112 -7.48 -6.50 -3.16
CA LEU A 112 -6.32 -7.00 -2.42
C LEU A 112 -6.66 -8.28 -1.65
N ASP A 113 -7.81 -8.32 -0.97
CA ASP A 113 -8.30 -9.51 -0.27
C ASP A 113 -8.46 -10.70 -1.24
N LEU A 114 -8.94 -10.44 -2.46
CA LEU A 114 -9.05 -11.46 -3.50
C LEU A 114 -7.66 -11.97 -3.95
N VAL A 115 -6.70 -11.09 -4.13
CA VAL A 115 -5.33 -11.47 -4.51
C VAL A 115 -4.68 -12.28 -3.38
N ILE A 116 -4.77 -11.84 -2.14
CA ILE A 116 -4.25 -12.57 -0.97
C ILE A 116 -4.85 -13.97 -0.89
N SER A 117 -6.18 -14.09 -1.00
CA SER A 117 -6.84 -15.39 -0.93
C SER A 117 -6.40 -16.38 -2.03
N LYS A 118 -6.03 -15.87 -3.20
CA LYS A 118 -5.47 -16.69 -4.28
C LYS A 118 -4.05 -17.17 -3.95
N PHE A 119 -3.23 -16.33 -3.33
CA PHE A 119 -1.89 -16.73 -2.89
C PHE A 119 -1.97 -17.74 -1.74
N ASP A 120 -2.85 -17.54 -0.78
CA ASP A 120 -3.03 -18.46 0.35
C ASP A 120 -3.55 -19.85 -0.11
N ALA A 121 -4.21 -19.91 -1.26
CA ALA A 121 -4.68 -21.17 -1.85
C ALA A 121 -3.59 -21.93 -2.65
N ILE A 122 -2.41 -21.34 -2.82
CA ILE A 122 -1.28 -22.01 -3.47
C ILE A 122 -0.59 -22.86 -2.39
N ASP A 123 -0.77 -24.18 -2.48
CA ASP A 123 0.03 -25.14 -1.70
C ASP A 123 1.48 -25.07 -2.21
N ASP A 124 2.32 -24.35 -1.51
CA ASP A 124 3.75 -24.35 -1.76
C ASP A 124 4.38 -25.46 -0.89
N PRO A 125 5.05 -26.46 -1.50
CA PRO A 125 5.63 -27.60 -0.78
C PRO A 125 6.87 -27.19 0.06
#